data_fa45e1e136389cedea3b518b10f5d4bb
#
_entry.id   fa45e1e136389cedea3b518b10f5d4bb
#
_cell.length_a   1.000
_cell.length_b   1.000
_cell.length_c   1.000
_cell.angle_alpha   90.00
_cell.angle_beta   90.00
_cell.angle_gamma   90.00
#
_symmetry.space_group_name_H-M   'P 1'
#
loop_
_entity.id
_entity.type
_entity.pdbx_description
1 polymer ?
#
loop_
_entity_poly.entity_id
_entity_poly.type
_entity_poly.pdbx_seq_one_letter_code
_entity_poly.pdbx_strand_id
1 'polypeptide(L)'
;KGSRPDQAVLSRDTDMSKTNETRALIEGMVDGLNDHRIDDIDEFFSEGFRWMGNQGCGKKVGLQEFKDNWQRPFQAAFSNKVCIDEARLFMGEWAAAFGRQEAIHSGEFMGIKPTGKKVEIRYMDFWKVKEGRIVDNWVMVDFPYVMAQLGEDAFNGHGWENFDRGEASPHRPKG
;
A
#
# COMPACT_ATOMS: atom_id res chain seq x y z
N LYS A 1 26.21 17.80 19.66
CA LYS A 1 24.79 17.99 20.05
C LYS A 1 23.99 18.01 18.74
N GLY A 2 23.48 16.84 18.31
CA GLY A 2 22.62 16.73 17.15
C GLY A 2 21.21 17.14 17.56
N SER A 3 20.68 18.16 16.92
CA SER A 3 19.27 18.50 16.99
C SER A 3 18.47 17.35 16.36
N ARG A 4 17.53 16.79 17.12
CA ARG A 4 16.51 15.89 16.58
C ARG A 4 15.72 16.68 15.53
N PRO A 5 15.37 16.05 14.37
CA PRO A 5 14.44 16.69 13.46
C PRO A 5 13.14 16.97 14.22
N ASP A 6 12.62 18.19 14.06
CA ASP A 6 11.35 18.61 14.62
C ASP A 6 10.28 17.58 14.31
N GLN A 7 9.80 16.90 15.35
CA GLN A 7 8.50 16.26 15.27
C GLN A 7 7.50 17.41 15.07
N ALA A 8 6.95 17.49 13.88
CA ALA A 8 5.87 18.42 13.60
C ALA A 8 4.77 18.15 14.63
N VAL A 9 4.69 18.99 15.63
CA VAL A 9 3.55 19.03 16.55
C VAL A 9 2.38 19.37 15.64
N LEU A 10 1.52 18.38 15.41
CA LEU A 10 0.27 18.56 14.66
C LEU A 10 -0.52 19.63 15.41
N SER A 11 -0.48 20.85 14.91
CA SER A 11 -1.26 21.95 15.49
C SER A 11 -2.75 21.59 15.37
N ARG A 12 -3.52 21.90 16.40
CA ARG A 12 -4.96 21.60 16.47
C ARG A 12 -5.82 22.42 15.49
N ASP A 13 -5.24 23.37 14.79
CA ASP A 13 -5.89 24.13 13.71
C ASP A 13 -5.78 23.33 12.40
N THR A 14 -6.49 22.17 12.35
CA THR A 14 -6.73 21.48 11.09
C THR A 14 -7.64 22.39 10.27
N ASP A 15 -7.09 23.01 9.23
CA ASP A 15 -7.87 23.71 8.23
C ASP A 15 -8.82 22.70 7.55
N MET A 16 -10.09 22.79 7.87
CA MET A 16 -11.13 21.90 7.31
C MET A 16 -11.20 22.01 5.79
N SER A 17 -10.84 23.15 5.20
CA SER A 17 -10.77 23.34 3.76
C SER A 17 -9.70 22.41 3.17
N LYS A 18 -8.47 22.41 3.72
CA LYS A 18 -7.38 21.51 3.27
C LYS A 18 -7.73 20.03 3.45
N THR A 19 -8.40 19.70 4.54
CA THR A 19 -8.87 18.33 4.78
C THR A 19 -9.86 17.88 3.69
N ASN A 20 -10.80 18.72 3.30
CA ASN A 20 -11.78 18.42 2.26
C ASN A 20 -11.12 18.34 0.86
N GLU A 21 -10.17 19.22 0.56
CA GLU A 21 -9.40 19.19 -0.66
C GLU A 21 -8.57 17.89 -0.77
N THR A 22 -7.89 17.51 0.32
CA THR A 22 -7.14 16.27 0.41
C THR A 22 -8.06 15.07 0.22
N ARG A 23 -9.25 15.07 0.85
CA ARG A 23 -10.24 14.01 0.68
C ARG A 23 -10.64 13.86 -0.80
N ALA A 24 -11.07 14.92 -1.43
CA ALA A 24 -11.53 14.88 -2.81
C ALA A 24 -10.42 14.38 -3.77
N LEU A 25 -9.18 14.82 -3.55
CA LEU A 25 -8.02 14.40 -4.33
C LEU A 25 -7.76 12.90 -4.20
N ILE A 26 -7.71 12.38 -2.98
CA ILE A 26 -7.42 10.96 -2.70
C ILE A 26 -8.56 10.07 -3.19
N GLU A 27 -9.82 10.45 -2.96
CA GLU A 27 -10.98 9.70 -3.44
C GLU A 27 -10.99 9.61 -4.97
N GLY A 28 -10.73 10.71 -5.67
CA GLY A 28 -10.62 10.71 -7.14
C GLY A 28 -9.48 9.82 -7.66
N MET A 29 -8.32 9.86 -7.02
CA MET A 29 -7.19 9.00 -7.38
C MET A 29 -7.51 7.51 -7.15
N VAL A 30 -8.10 7.16 -6.03
CA VAL A 30 -8.48 5.77 -5.70
C VAL A 30 -9.52 5.25 -6.70
N ASP A 31 -10.52 6.06 -7.06
CA ASP A 31 -11.51 5.70 -8.07
C ASP A 31 -10.83 5.42 -9.42
N GLY A 32 -9.90 6.27 -9.84
CA GLY A 32 -9.11 6.07 -11.06
C GLY A 32 -8.32 4.75 -11.07
N LEU A 33 -7.71 4.40 -9.95
CA LEU A 33 -6.98 3.13 -9.81
C LEU A 33 -7.91 1.90 -9.78
N ASN A 34 -9.06 2.00 -9.12
CA ASN A 34 -10.05 0.92 -9.06
C ASN A 34 -10.68 0.65 -10.44
N ASP A 35 -10.87 1.69 -11.24
CA ASP A 35 -11.34 1.59 -12.62
C ASP A 35 -10.25 1.15 -13.61
N HIS A 36 -9.04 0.82 -13.11
CA HIS A 36 -7.85 0.48 -13.92
C HIS A 36 -7.42 1.57 -14.91
N ARG A 37 -7.74 2.84 -14.62
CA ARG A 37 -7.38 4.01 -15.44
C ARG A 37 -6.01 4.56 -15.07
N ILE A 38 -4.96 3.72 -15.16
CA ILE A 38 -3.59 4.09 -14.76
C ILE A 38 -3.06 5.32 -15.50
N ASP A 39 -3.44 5.49 -16.76
CA ASP A 39 -2.91 6.59 -17.57
C ASP A 39 -3.65 7.91 -17.31
N ASP A 40 -4.81 7.86 -16.65
CA ASP A 40 -5.65 9.02 -16.33
C ASP A 40 -5.40 9.61 -14.93
N ILE A 41 -4.51 9.01 -14.14
CA ILE A 41 -4.27 9.45 -12.75
C ILE A 41 -3.20 10.54 -12.62
N ASP A 42 -2.58 10.97 -13.70
CA ASP A 42 -1.43 11.91 -13.69
C ASP A 42 -1.78 13.23 -13.02
N GLU A 43 -3.03 13.69 -13.15
CA GLU A 43 -3.51 14.92 -12.55
C GLU A 43 -3.47 14.94 -11.03
N PHE A 44 -3.48 13.78 -10.37
CA PHE A 44 -3.48 13.67 -8.92
C PHE A 44 -2.07 13.74 -8.31
N PHE A 45 -1.02 13.53 -9.09
CA PHE A 45 0.35 13.40 -8.59
C PHE A 45 1.24 14.58 -8.96
N SER A 46 2.22 14.86 -8.12
CA SER A 46 3.30 15.78 -8.46
C SER A 46 4.32 15.11 -9.38
N GLU A 47 5.05 15.91 -10.18
CA GLU A 47 6.14 15.40 -11.02
C GLU A 47 7.21 14.66 -10.20
N GLY A 48 7.55 15.18 -9.02
CA GLY A 48 8.51 14.57 -8.08
C GLY A 48 7.92 13.56 -7.11
N PHE A 49 6.76 12.98 -7.40
CA PHE A 49 6.10 11.99 -6.56
C PHE A 49 7.03 10.87 -6.10
N ARG A 50 6.93 10.49 -4.83
CA ARG A 50 7.67 9.38 -4.24
C ARG A 50 6.72 8.33 -3.68
N TRP A 51 6.89 7.11 -4.10
CA TRP A 51 6.19 5.95 -3.58
C TRP A 51 7.13 5.09 -2.77
N MET A 52 6.87 4.94 -1.48
CA MET A 52 7.69 4.20 -0.53
C MET A 52 6.98 2.90 -0.16
N GLY A 53 7.18 1.87 -0.98
CA GLY A 53 6.67 0.53 -0.71
C GLY A 53 7.57 -0.25 0.25
N ASN A 54 7.01 -1.31 0.82
CA ASN A 54 7.74 -2.24 1.68
C ASN A 54 8.70 -3.15 0.91
N GLN A 55 9.41 -4.00 1.63
CA GLN A 55 10.26 -5.03 1.03
C GLN A 55 9.48 -5.89 0.02
N GLY A 56 10.07 -6.12 -1.13
CA GLY A 56 9.47 -6.82 -2.27
C GLY A 56 9.03 -5.89 -3.40
N CYS A 57 8.50 -4.70 -3.11
CA CYS A 57 8.17 -3.70 -4.13
C CYS A 57 9.11 -2.50 -4.13
N GLY A 58 9.75 -2.20 -3.00
CA GLY A 58 10.76 -1.15 -2.90
C GLY A 58 10.23 0.27 -3.11
N LYS A 59 11.13 1.20 -3.39
CA LYS A 59 10.82 2.62 -3.58
C LYS A 59 10.76 2.97 -5.07
N LYS A 60 9.83 3.86 -5.44
CA LYS A 60 9.72 4.44 -6.79
C LYS A 60 9.81 5.96 -6.69
N VAL A 61 10.51 6.59 -7.61
CA VAL A 61 10.68 8.04 -7.69
C VAL A 61 10.17 8.53 -9.04
N GLY A 62 9.16 9.38 -9.00
CA GLY A 62 8.44 9.82 -10.18
C GLY A 62 7.26 8.91 -10.55
N LEU A 63 6.25 9.52 -11.14
CA LEU A 63 4.99 8.83 -11.46
C LEU A 63 5.19 7.73 -12.51
N GLN A 64 6.08 7.95 -13.48
CA GLN A 64 6.31 6.95 -14.53
C GLN A 64 6.93 5.66 -13.96
N GLU A 65 7.95 5.79 -13.08
CA GLU A 65 8.54 4.64 -12.42
C GLU A 65 7.51 3.88 -11.55
N PHE A 66 6.64 4.60 -10.84
CA PHE A 66 5.54 4.01 -10.09
C PHE A 66 4.59 3.23 -10.98
N LYS A 67 4.18 3.79 -12.13
CA LYS A 67 3.33 3.10 -13.09
C LYS A 67 3.99 1.84 -13.65
N ASP A 68 5.22 1.95 -14.14
CA ASP A 68 5.88 0.87 -14.87
C ASP A 68 6.39 -0.24 -13.97
N ASN A 69 6.89 0.10 -12.77
CA ASN A 69 7.57 -0.86 -11.88
C ASN A 69 6.72 -1.29 -10.68
N TRP A 70 5.49 -0.78 -10.55
CA TRP A 70 4.55 -1.22 -9.53
C TRP A 70 3.13 -1.45 -10.09
N GLN A 71 2.47 -0.40 -10.59
CA GLN A 71 1.05 -0.51 -10.96
C GLN A 71 0.78 -1.51 -12.09
N ARG A 72 1.52 -1.43 -13.20
CA ARG A 72 1.33 -2.34 -14.33
C ARG A 72 1.66 -3.79 -13.99
N PRO A 73 2.81 -4.12 -13.35
CA PRO A 73 3.09 -5.48 -12.90
C PRO A 73 2.04 -6.01 -11.92
N PHE A 74 1.59 -5.19 -10.98
CA PHE A 74 0.60 -5.59 -9.99
C PHE A 74 -0.78 -5.85 -10.64
N GLN A 75 -1.22 -5.01 -11.57
CA GLN A 75 -2.45 -5.23 -12.33
C GLN A 75 -2.35 -6.42 -13.28
N ALA A 76 -1.18 -6.70 -13.83
CA ALA A 76 -0.96 -7.90 -14.66
C ALA A 76 -1.05 -9.19 -13.83
N ALA A 77 -0.58 -9.14 -12.57
CA ALA A 77 -0.61 -10.30 -11.67
C ALA A 77 -2.01 -10.60 -11.13
N PHE A 78 -2.85 -9.57 -10.93
CA PHE A 78 -4.14 -9.69 -10.24
C PHE A 78 -5.28 -9.07 -11.04
N SER A 79 -6.24 -9.88 -11.45
CA SER A 79 -7.46 -9.45 -12.15
C SER A 79 -8.67 -9.38 -11.21
N ASN A 80 -9.76 -8.75 -11.69
CA ASN A 80 -11.02 -8.58 -10.96
C ASN A 80 -10.84 -7.99 -9.56
N LYS A 81 -9.96 -7.04 -9.48
CA LYS A 81 -9.56 -6.42 -8.22
C LYS A 81 -10.65 -5.51 -7.67
N VAL A 82 -11.04 -5.74 -6.43
CA VAL A 82 -11.98 -4.91 -5.68
C VAL A 82 -11.29 -4.41 -4.42
N CYS A 83 -11.21 -3.10 -4.25
CA CYS A 83 -10.64 -2.44 -3.08
C CYS A 83 -11.71 -2.22 -2.02
N ILE A 84 -11.44 -2.69 -0.81
CA ILE A 84 -12.34 -2.58 0.35
C ILE A 84 -11.55 -1.91 1.47
N ASP A 85 -11.74 -0.59 1.62
CA ASP A 85 -11.18 0.15 2.76
C ASP A 85 -12.01 -0.14 4.01
N GLU A 86 -11.35 -0.55 5.08
CA GLU A 86 -11.98 -0.67 6.41
C GLU A 86 -12.06 0.68 7.10
N ALA A 87 -11.05 1.53 6.89
CA ALA A 87 -11.09 2.92 7.32
C ALA A 87 -10.28 3.82 6.38
N ARG A 88 -10.72 5.06 6.26
CA ARG A 88 -10.03 6.14 5.57
C ARG A 88 -10.03 7.38 6.44
N LEU A 89 -8.87 7.97 6.67
CA LEU A 89 -8.67 9.10 7.56
C LEU A 89 -8.09 10.29 6.78
N PHE A 90 -8.54 11.50 7.12
CA PHE A 90 -8.09 12.73 6.49
C PHE A 90 -7.82 13.79 7.55
N MET A 91 -6.68 14.47 7.44
CA MET A 91 -6.27 15.52 8.38
C MET A 91 -5.33 16.50 7.68
N GLY A 92 -5.82 17.70 7.34
CA GLY A 92 -5.05 18.70 6.61
C GLY A 92 -4.51 18.14 5.31
N GLU A 93 -3.20 18.15 5.13
CA GLU A 93 -2.48 17.63 3.95
C GLU A 93 -2.19 16.12 4.01
N TRP A 94 -2.76 15.40 4.96
CA TRP A 94 -2.53 13.97 5.16
C TRP A 94 -3.79 13.15 4.95
N ALA A 95 -3.61 11.98 4.34
CA ALA A 95 -4.62 10.95 4.30
C ALA A 95 -4.00 9.59 4.68
N ALA A 96 -4.81 8.71 5.22
CA ALA A 96 -4.43 7.33 5.46
C ALA A 96 -5.62 6.42 5.19
N ALA A 97 -5.33 5.20 4.76
CA ALA A 97 -6.32 4.13 4.63
C ALA A 97 -5.70 2.80 5.02
N PHE A 98 -6.52 1.88 5.47
CA PHE A 98 -6.18 0.48 5.54
C PHE A 98 -7.37 -0.38 5.14
N GLY A 99 -7.08 -1.54 4.62
CA GLY A 99 -8.09 -2.45 4.15
C GLY A 99 -7.49 -3.63 3.41
N ARG A 100 -8.26 -4.14 2.47
CA ARG A 100 -7.85 -5.24 1.61
C ARG A 100 -8.32 -5.05 0.19
N GLN A 101 -7.65 -5.68 -0.72
CA GLN A 101 -8.14 -5.93 -2.07
C GLN A 101 -8.49 -7.41 -2.19
N GLU A 102 -9.61 -7.71 -2.78
CA GLU A 102 -9.96 -9.04 -3.24
C GLU A 102 -9.67 -9.13 -4.74
N ALA A 103 -8.98 -10.19 -5.17
CA ALA A 103 -8.57 -10.33 -6.55
C ALA A 103 -8.43 -11.80 -6.97
N ILE A 104 -8.21 -12.04 -8.25
CA ILE A 104 -7.83 -13.35 -8.79
C ILE A 104 -6.37 -13.30 -9.20
N HIS A 105 -5.54 -14.23 -8.71
CA HIS A 105 -4.17 -14.39 -9.13
C HIS A 105 -4.11 -14.97 -10.56
N SER A 106 -4.06 -14.11 -11.55
CA SER A 106 -4.19 -14.42 -12.97
C SER A 106 -2.91 -14.23 -13.79
N GLY A 107 -1.89 -13.58 -13.24
CA GLY A 107 -0.57 -13.40 -13.84
C GLY A 107 0.54 -13.81 -12.88
N GLU A 108 1.79 -13.75 -13.32
CA GLU A 108 2.93 -14.02 -12.43
C GLU A 108 3.01 -12.98 -11.30
N PHE A 109 3.24 -13.45 -10.08
CA PHE A 109 3.48 -12.62 -8.92
C PHE A 109 4.73 -13.06 -8.17
N MET A 110 5.80 -12.28 -8.23
CA MET A 110 7.07 -12.53 -7.51
C MET A 110 7.60 -13.96 -7.70
N GLY A 111 7.61 -14.44 -8.94
CA GLY A 111 8.05 -15.78 -9.31
C GLY A 111 7.00 -16.90 -9.18
N ILE A 112 5.83 -16.58 -8.60
CA ILE A 112 4.72 -17.54 -8.48
C ILE A 112 3.87 -17.48 -9.76
N LYS A 113 3.74 -18.61 -10.43
CA LYS A 113 2.92 -18.73 -11.65
C LYS A 113 1.43 -18.52 -11.35
N PRO A 114 0.63 -18.05 -12.32
CA PRO A 114 -0.81 -17.87 -12.14
C PRO A 114 -1.48 -19.13 -11.60
N THR A 115 -2.24 -18.98 -10.52
CA THR A 115 -2.97 -20.11 -9.89
C THR A 115 -4.46 -20.09 -10.15
N GLY A 116 -5.03 -18.97 -10.61
CA GLY A 116 -6.46 -18.75 -10.72
C GLY A 116 -7.21 -18.64 -9.38
N LYS A 117 -6.50 -18.67 -8.26
CA LYS A 117 -7.09 -18.56 -6.92
C LYS A 117 -7.59 -17.14 -6.66
N LYS A 118 -8.67 -17.02 -5.90
CA LYS A 118 -9.02 -15.79 -5.21
C LYS A 118 -8.02 -15.56 -4.09
N VAL A 119 -7.58 -14.31 -3.93
CA VAL A 119 -6.66 -13.87 -2.88
C VAL A 119 -7.17 -12.59 -2.23
N GLU A 120 -6.83 -12.43 -0.97
CA GLU A 120 -6.96 -11.21 -0.20
C GLU A 120 -5.60 -10.56 -0.08
N ILE A 121 -5.49 -9.27 -0.41
CA ILE A 121 -4.27 -8.49 -0.39
C ILE A 121 -4.46 -7.36 0.60
N ARG A 122 -3.92 -7.50 1.82
CA ARG A 122 -4.03 -6.50 2.88
C ARG A 122 -3.08 -5.36 2.62
N TYR A 123 -3.50 -4.13 2.93
CA TYR A 123 -2.66 -2.94 2.75
C TYR A 123 -2.93 -1.88 3.81
N MET A 124 -1.93 -1.01 3.96
CA MET A 124 -2.01 0.27 4.66
C MET A 124 -1.31 1.32 3.82
N ASP A 125 -1.94 2.47 3.68
CA ASP A 125 -1.46 3.60 2.89
C ASP A 125 -1.44 4.88 3.72
N PHE A 126 -0.40 5.69 3.52
CA PHE A 126 -0.33 7.08 3.97
C PHE A 126 0.04 7.96 2.79
N TRP A 127 -0.72 9.02 2.55
CA TRP A 127 -0.45 9.99 1.51
C TRP A 127 -0.15 11.36 2.10
N LYS A 128 0.82 12.03 1.52
CA LYS A 128 1.09 13.45 1.75
C LYS A 128 0.66 14.24 0.52
N VAL A 129 -0.19 15.22 0.73
CA VAL A 129 -0.65 16.16 -0.30
C VAL A 129 0.03 17.50 -0.08
N LYS A 130 0.43 18.14 -1.16
CA LYS A 130 0.95 19.51 -1.20
C LYS A 130 0.43 20.20 -2.45
N GLU A 131 -0.08 21.42 -2.30
CA GLU A 131 -0.51 22.26 -3.44
C GLU A 131 -1.47 21.51 -4.40
N GLY A 132 -2.42 20.75 -3.83
CA GLY A 132 -3.40 19.98 -4.59
C GLY A 132 -2.84 18.77 -5.35
N ARG A 133 -1.66 18.26 -4.98
CA ARG A 133 -1.01 17.09 -5.59
C ARG A 133 -0.49 16.14 -4.53
N ILE A 134 -0.55 14.84 -4.82
CA ILE A 134 0.08 13.82 -3.99
C ILE A 134 1.59 13.88 -4.25
N VAL A 135 2.36 14.15 -3.19
CA VAL A 135 3.82 14.24 -3.26
C VAL A 135 4.51 12.99 -2.74
N ASP A 136 3.92 12.32 -1.75
CA ASP A 136 4.46 11.10 -1.16
C ASP A 136 3.33 10.11 -0.86
N ASN A 137 3.66 8.81 -0.98
CA ASN A 137 2.81 7.72 -0.53
C ASN A 137 3.67 6.64 0.14
N TRP A 138 3.37 6.31 1.38
CA TRP A 138 3.96 5.19 2.11
C TRP A 138 2.96 4.04 2.11
N VAL A 139 3.40 2.87 1.67
CA VAL A 139 2.54 1.70 1.46
C VAL A 139 3.12 0.48 2.14
N MET A 140 2.28 -0.22 2.85
CA MET A 140 2.56 -1.56 3.34
C MET A 140 1.56 -2.53 2.73
N VAL A 141 2.06 -3.48 1.95
CA VAL A 141 1.27 -4.59 1.38
C VAL A 141 1.73 -5.89 2.02
N ASP A 142 0.80 -6.68 2.52
CA ASP A 142 1.11 -7.94 3.21
C ASP A 142 1.41 -9.06 2.19
N PHE A 143 2.57 -8.96 1.54
CA PHE A 143 3.02 -9.98 0.58
C PHE A 143 3.17 -11.37 1.18
N PRO A 144 3.70 -11.56 2.41
CA PRO A 144 3.76 -12.88 3.02
C PRO A 144 2.39 -13.54 3.11
N TYR A 145 1.35 -12.78 3.43
CA TYR A 145 -0.02 -13.28 3.48
C TYR A 145 -0.56 -13.67 2.09
N VAL A 146 -0.26 -12.87 1.06
CA VAL A 146 -0.60 -13.23 -0.33
C VAL A 146 0.13 -14.51 -0.75
N MET A 147 1.44 -14.60 -0.50
CA MET A 147 2.25 -15.77 -0.83
C MET A 147 1.73 -17.03 -0.15
N ALA A 148 1.36 -16.95 1.13
CA ALA A 148 0.78 -18.08 1.88
C ALA A 148 -0.51 -18.60 1.26
N GLN A 149 -1.41 -17.72 0.78
CA GLN A 149 -2.62 -18.11 0.06
C GLN A 149 -2.30 -18.81 -1.28
N LEU A 150 -1.16 -18.49 -1.89
CA LEU A 150 -0.69 -19.09 -3.13
C LEU A 150 0.10 -20.39 -2.91
N GLY A 151 0.38 -20.74 -1.66
CA GLY A 151 1.08 -21.99 -1.30
C GLY A 151 2.56 -21.82 -1.01
N GLU A 152 3.04 -20.58 -0.89
CA GLU A 152 4.43 -20.25 -0.56
C GLU A 152 4.54 -19.71 0.86
N ASP A 153 5.49 -20.21 1.63
CA ASP A 153 5.77 -19.71 2.98
C ASP A 153 6.99 -18.78 2.95
N ALA A 154 6.75 -17.48 3.00
CA ALA A 154 7.81 -16.46 3.00
C ALA A 154 8.76 -16.55 4.22
N PHE A 155 8.34 -17.25 5.27
CA PHE A 155 9.11 -17.38 6.51
C PHE A 155 9.72 -18.79 6.73
N ASN A 156 9.54 -19.72 5.78
CA ASN A 156 10.07 -21.09 5.85
C ASN A 156 9.74 -21.80 7.18
N GLY A 157 8.53 -21.69 7.67
CA GLY A 157 8.09 -22.28 8.94
C GLY A 157 8.52 -21.50 10.20
N HIS A 158 9.18 -20.35 10.04
CA HIS A 158 9.64 -19.53 11.17
C HIS A 158 8.67 -18.40 11.56
N GLY A 159 7.50 -18.32 10.92
CA GLY A 159 6.47 -17.34 11.26
C GLY A 159 5.99 -17.50 12.69
N TRP A 160 5.82 -16.39 13.41
CA TRP A 160 5.42 -16.41 14.82
C TRP A 160 3.94 -16.73 15.05
N GLU A 161 3.11 -16.69 14.00
CA GLU A 161 1.74 -17.18 14.02
C GLU A 161 1.63 -18.67 14.39
N ASN A 162 2.72 -19.44 14.30
CA ASN A 162 2.79 -20.80 14.80
C ASN A 162 2.61 -20.88 16.32
N PHE A 163 2.95 -19.80 17.05
CA PHE A 163 2.73 -19.74 18.50
C PHE A 163 1.24 -19.65 18.85
N ASP A 164 0.44 -19.00 18.01
CA ASP A 164 -0.99 -18.83 18.22
C ASP A 164 -1.74 -20.16 18.13
N ARG A 165 -1.19 -21.12 17.38
CA ARG A 165 -1.70 -22.47 17.21
C ARG A 165 -1.23 -23.44 18.31
N GLY A 166 -0.45 -22.94 19.28
CA GLY A 166 0.13 -23.75 20.35
C GLY A 166 1.32 -24.62 19.89
N GLU A 167 1.77 -24.47 18.68
CA GLU A 167 2.95 -25.14 18.16
C GLU A 167 4.22 -24.51 18.74
N ALA A 168 5.13 -25.32 19.28
CA ALA A 168 6.43 -24.83 19.72
C ALA A 168 7.30 -24.55 18.50
N SER A 169 7.52 -23.28 18.16
CA SER A 169 8.52 -22.95 17.15
C SER A 169 9.91 -23.33 17.65
N PRO A 170 10.74 -24.01 16.84
CA PRO A 170 12.12 -24.33 17.21
C PRO A 170 13.00 -23.06 17.36
N HIS A 171 12.51 -21.92 16.91
CA HIS A 171 13.19 -20.61 16.95
C HIS A 171 12.65 -19.69 18.04
N ARG A 172 11.73 -20.15 18.88
CA ARG A 172 11.24 -19.37 20.02
C ARG A 172 12.44 -18.99 20.90
N PRO A 173 12.67 -17.69 21.16
CA PRO A 173 13.71 -17.27 22.09
C PRO A 173 13.50 -17.99 23.43
N LYS A 174 14.53 -18.60 23.94
CA LYS A 174 14.50 -19.12 25.32
C LYS A 174 14.52 -17.91 26.22
N GLY A 175 13.42 -17.66 26.94
CA GLY A 175 13.31 -16.62 27.95
C GLY A 175 14.27 -16.84 29.12
#